data_5f97efd68ac3e21de92c93bb9fb09922
#
_entry.id   5f97efd68ac3e21de92c93bb9fb09922
#
_cell.length_a   1.000
_cell.length_b   1.000
_cell.length_c   1.000
_cell.angle_alpha   90.00
_cell.angle_beta   90.00
_cell.angle_gamma   90.00
#
_symmetry.space_group_name_H-M   'P 1'
#
loop_
_entity.id
_entity.type
_entity.pdbx_description
1 polymer ?
#
loop_
_entity_poly.entity_id
_entity_poly.type
_entity_poly.pdbx_seq_one_letter_code
_entity_poly.pdbx_strand_id
1 'polypeptide(L)'
;MSQILNFIGGGTFVVFLAIVIVVLLIAYLSTRYKVAGANEALIRSGRATPLGDGEAGLKVVRGQGIVVLPLFHKIGKLKLTARQINVNLADAVSRQGIKVAVQGVATFKIGADDESIRNAAERFLDAQEEQVDSIVKNVLEGSLRSIVGTLTIEELNLDRQKFQQAVQDAAKGDLATSGLLIDSFTIQAIRDESGYM
;
A
#
# COMPACT_ATOMS: atom_id res chain seq x y z
N MET A 1 -27.30 53.64 -38.98
CA MET A 1 -25.95 53.58 -38.32
C MET A 1 -26.01 52.98 -36.91
N SER A 2 -27.02 53.26 -36.12
CA SER A 2 -27.18 52.72 -34.73
C SER A 2 -27.44 51.21 -34.67
N GLN A 3 -28.11 50.63 -35.63
CA GLN A 3 -28.40 49.19 -35.66
C GLN A 3 -27.16 48.31 -35.96
N ILE A 4 -26.22 48.82 -36.73
CA ILE A 4 -24.98 48.09 -37.03
C ILE A 4 -24.02 48.11 -35.84
N LEU A 5 -23.98 49.23 -35.07
CA LEU A 5 -23.19 49.29 -33.84
C LEU A 5 -23.73 48.38 -32.75
N ASN A 6 -25.04 48.19 -32.62
CA ASN A 6 -25.66 47.25 -31.68
C ASN A 6 -25.43 45.80 -32.10
N PHE A 7 -25.40 45.46 -33.38
CA PHE A 7 -25.15 44.13 -33.88
C PHE A 7 -23.67 43.74 -33.69
N ILE A 8 -22.73 44.69 -33.90
CA ILE A 8 -21.27 44.47 -33.67
C ILE A 8 -20.97 44.39 -32.18
N GLY A 9 -21.62 45.23 -31.32
CA GLY A 9 -21.46 45.20 -29.87
C GLY A 9 -22.03 43.93 -29.24
N GLY A 10 -23.19 43.44 -29.71
CA GLY A 10 -23.81 42.21 -29.25
C GLY A 10 -23.00 40.95 -29.66
N GLY A 11 -22.52 40.92 -30.88
CA GLY A 11 -21.69 39.81 -31.38
C GLY A 11 -20.33 39.69 -30.65
N THR A 12 -19.65 40.79 -30.43
CA THR A 12 -18.36 40.78 -29.69
C THR A 12 -18.54 40.44 -28.23
N PHE A 13 -19.64 40.89 -27.62
CA PHE A 13 -19.96 40.52 -26.24
C PHE A 13 -20.24 38.99 -26.09
N VAL A 14 -20.98 38.40 -27.03
CA VAL A 14 -21.26 36.96 -27.02
C VAL A 14 -19.96 36.17 -27.23
N VAL A 15 -19.08 36.59 -28.13
CA VAL A 15 -17.78 35.95 -28.37
C VAL A 15 -16.90 36.08 -27.11
N PHE A 16 -16.86 37.23 -26.48
CA PHE A 16 -16.10 37.43 -25.24
C PHE A 16 -16.64 36.53 -24.11
N LEU A 17 -17.96 36.45 -23.92
CA LEU A 17 -18.59 35.58 -22.96
C LEU A 17 -18.27 34.10 -23.22
N ALA A 18 -18.30 33.68 -24.50
CA ALA A 18 -17.95 32.31 -24.87
C ALA A 18 -16.47 32.01 -24.56
N ILE A 19 -15.56 32.92 -24.82
CA ILE A 19 -14.14 32.74 -24.45
C ILE A 19 -13.96 32.63 -22.96
N VAL A 20 -14.63 33.46 -22.16
CA VAL A 20 -14.58 33.39 -20.70
C VAL A 20 -15.11 32.05 -20.19
N ILE A 21 -16.23 31.56 -20.73
CA ILE A 21 -16.79 30.25 -20.36
C ILE A 21 -15.79 29.11 -20.71
N VAL A 22 -15.18 29.16 -21.89
CA VAL A 22 -14.17 28.15 -22.31
C VAL A 22 -12.96 28.17 -21.38
N VAL A 23 -12.44 29.36 -21.03
CA VAL A 23 -11.31 29.49 -20.11
C VAL A 23 -11.66 28.97 -18.71
N LEU A 24 -12.84 29.29 -18.19
CA LEU A 24 -13.34 28.77 -16.91
C LEU A 24 -13.51 27.25 -16.95
N LEU A 25 -13.98 26.70 -18.06
CA LEU A 25 -14.15 25.27 -18.26
C LEU A 25 -12.81 24.56 -18.33
N ILE A 26 -11.82 25.12 -19.02
CA ILE A 26 -10.44 24.58 -19.05
C ILE A 26 -9.81 24.67 -17.67
N ALA A 27 -9.94 25.78 -16.96
CA ALA A 27 -9.44 25.93 -15.59
C ALA A 27 -10.10 24.93 -14.65
N TYR A 28 -11.41 24.72 -14.75
CA TYR A 28 -12.15 23.72 -13.97
C TYR A 28 -11.67 22.29 -14.27
N LEU A 29 -11.50 21.93 -15.55
CA LEU A 29 -10.98 20.61 -15.96
C LEU A 29 -9.52 20.39 -15.50
N SER A 30 -8.70 21.45 -15.57
CA SER A 30 -7.30 21.41 -15.14
C SER A 30 -7.15 21.09 -13.64
N THR A 31 -8.05 21.62 -12.78
CA THR A 31 -8.05 21.33 -11.35
C THR A 31 -8.51 19.91 -11.02
N ARG A 32 -9.11 19.19 -11.97
CA ARG A 32 -9.60 17.81 -11.83
C ARG A 32 -8.62 16.74 -12.30
N TYR A 33 -7.52 17.17 -12.90
CA TYR A 33 -6.47 16.24 -13.33
C TYR A 33 -5.58 15.89 -12.14
N LYS A 34 -5.64 14.63 -11.68
CA LYS A 34 -4.76 14.10 -10.63
C LYS A 34 -3.77 13.12 -11.26
N VAL A 35 -2.49 13.36 -11.00
CA VAL A 35 -1.40 12.47 -11.42
C VAL A 35 -1.01 11.59 -10.24
N ALA A 36 -0.87 10.30 -10.47
CA ALA A 36 -0.30 9.38 -9.49
C ALA A 36 1.19 9.68 -9.33
N GLY A 37 1.67 9.82 -8.10
CA GLY A 37 3.10 9.83 -7.82
C GLY A 37 3.75 8.51 -8.24
N ALA A 38 5.07 8.51 -8.44
CA ALA A 38 5.82 7.31 -8.83
C ALA A 38 5.68 6.16 -7.81
N ASN A 39 5.50 6.53 -6.53
CA ASN A 39 5.39 5.58 -5.40
C ASN A 39 3.97 5.47 -4.84
N GLU A 40 2.96 5.87 -5.63
CA GLU A 40 1.56 5.81 -5.24
C GLU A 40 0.75 5.06 -6.31
N ALA A 41 -0.14 4.18 -5.87
CA ALA A 41 -1.19 3.65 -6.70
C ALA A 41 -2.49 4.41 -6.42
N LEU A 42 -3.11 4.95 -7.48
CA LEU A 42 -4.45 5.50 -7.42
C LEU A 42 -5.44 4.38 -7.71
N ILE A 43 -6.34 4.16 -6.77
CA ILE A 43 -7.38 3.15 -6.90
C ILE A 43 -8.69 3.88 -7.09
N ARG A 44 -9.27 3.67 -8.26
CA ARG A 44 -10.59 4.20 -8.59
C ARG A 44 -11.64 3.16 -8.24
N SER A 45 -12.47 3.47 -7.26
CA SER A 45 -13.67 2.74 -6.92
C SER A 45 -14.89 3.46 -7.52
N GLY A 46 -15.74 2.78 -8.26
CA GLY A 46 -16.94 3.33 -8.88
C GLY A 46 -17.73 2.28 -9.63
N ARG A 47 -18.90 2.67 -10.13
CA ARG A 47 -19.81 1.80 -10.87
C ARG A 47 -19.05 1.10 -12.01
N ALA A 48 -19.12 -0.22 -12.06
CA ALA A 48 -18.54 -1.02 -13.13
C ALA A 48 -18.99 -0.50 -14.49
N THR A 49 -18.05 -0.01 -15.30
CA THR A 49 -18.34 0.30 -16.70
C THR A 49 -18.26 -1.02 -17.46
N PRO A 50 -19.26 -1.37 -18.30
CA PRO A 50 -19.30 -2.66 -18.96
C PRO A 50 -18.29 -2.82 -20.13
N LEU A 51 -17.24 -2.04 -20.18
CA LEU A 51 -16.17 -2.13 -21.16
C LEU A 51 -14.85 -2.55 -20.49
N GLY A 52 -14.57 -3.84 -20.49
CA GLY A 52 -13.24 -4.41 -20.35
C GLY A 52 -12.86 -4.87 -18.94
N ASP A 53 -12.64 -6.13 -18.88
CA ASP A 53 -11.91 -6.93 -17.90
C ASP A 53 -12.19 -6.70 -16.41
N GLY A 54 -13.06 -7.54 -15.90
CA GLY A 54 -12.91 -8.20 -14.60
C GLY A 54 -13.51 -7.51 -13.42
N GLU A 55 -14.08 -8.31 -12.71
CA GLU A 55 -14.31 -8.41 -11.28
C GLU A 55 -14.14 -7.14 -10.44
N ALA A 56 -15.26 -6.74 -9.84
CA ALA A 56 -15.34 -5.76 -8.76
C ALA A 56 -14.68 -4.40 -9.01
N GLY A 57 -15.22 -3.55 -9.87
CA GLY A 57 -15.16 -2.07 -9.83
C GLY A 57 -13.88 -1.32 -9.42
N LEU A 58 -12.78 -2.00 -9.14
CA LEU A 58 -11.49 -1.45 -8.71
C LEU A 58 -10.53 -1.38 -9.90
N LYS A 59 -10.24 -0.16 -10.37
CA LYS A 59 -9.22 0.05 -11.40
C LYS A 59 -7.96 0.64 -10.76
N VAL A 60 -6.87 -0.10 -10.88
CA VAL A 60 -5.53 0.32 -10.43
C VAL A 60 -4.88 1.18 -11.51
N VAL A 61 -4.38 2.35 -11.16
CA VAL A 61 -3.64 3.23 -12.08
C VAL A 61 -2.37 3.70 -11.43
N ARG A 62 -1.22 3.40 -12.08
CA ARG A 62 0.12 3.79 -11.65
C ARG A 62 0.77 4.68 -12.70
N GLY A 63 1.46 5.73 -12.26
CA GLY A 63 2.31 6.57 -13.12
C GLY A 63 1.58 7.33 -14.23
N GLN A 64 0.26 7.30 -14.24
CA GLN A 64 -0.58 7.99 -15.22
C GLN A 64 -1.51 8.98 -14.55
N GLY A 65 -1.90 10.02 -15.29
CA GLY A 65 -2.92 10.96 -14.84
C GLY A 65 -4.32 10.40 -15.08
N ILE A 66 -5.19 10.58 -14.10
CA ILE A 66 -6.62 10.25 -14.23
C ILE A 66 -7.43 11.54 -14.12
N VAL A 67 -8.40 11.68 -15.02
CA VAL A 67 -9.47 12.67 -14.86
C VAL A 67 -10.49 12.14 -13.85
N VAL A 68 -10.65 12.87 -12.77
CA VAL A 68 -11.54 12.51 -11.66
C VAL A 68 -12.85 13.26 -11.80
N LEU A 69 -13.94 12.52 -11.96
CA LEU A 69 -15.30 13.07 -11.84
C LEU A 69 -15.81 12.80 -10.41
N PRO A 70 -15.80 13.81 -9.54
CA PRO A 70 -16.06 13.61 -8.10
C PRO A 70 -17.48 13.14 -7.77
N LEU A 71 -18.43 13.28 -8.69
CA LEU A 71 -19.80 12.80 -8.50
C LEU A 71 -19.94 11.27 -8.66
N PHE A 72 -19.02 10.62 -9.40
CA PHE A 72 -19.18 9.22 -9.79
C PHE A 72 -18.05 8.30 -9.30
N HIS A 73 -16.92 8.85 -8.83
CA HIS A 73 -15.75 8.05 -8.49
C HIS A 73 -15.15 8.47 -7.16
N LYS A 74 -14.96 7.50 -6.28
CA LYS A 74 -14.06 7.65 -5.12
C LYS A 74 -12.66 7.24 -5.54
N ILE A 75 -11.67 8.02 -5.14
CA ILE A 75 -10.26 7.69 -5.36
C ILE A 75 -9.61 7.48 -4.01
N GLY A 76 -9.09 6.29 -3.81
CA GLY A 76 -8.17 6.00 -2.73
C GLY A 76 -6.73 6.08 -3.21
N LYS A 77 -5.83 6.44 -2.31
CA LYS A 77 -4.39 6.45 -2.54
C LYS A 77 -3.75 5.36 -1.70
N LEU A 78 -2.94 4.54 -2.34
CA LEU A 78 -2.18 3.50 -1.68
C LEU A 78 -0.68 3.80 -1.85
N LYS A 79 0.05 3.91 -0.74
CA LYS A 79 1.49 4.15 -0.77
C LYS A 79 2.22 2.83 -1.00
N LEU A 80 3.05 2.77 -2.04
CA LEU A 80 3.85 1.59 -2.40
C LEU A 80 5.27 1.63 -1.84
N THR A 81 5.59 2.67 -1.05
CA THR A 81 6.92 2.83 -0.43
C THR A 81 7.19 1.73 0.57
N ALA A 82 8.43 1.23 0.57
CA ALA A 82 8.89 0.30 1.59
C ALA A 82 8.93 0.98 2.97
N ARG A 83 8.51 0.24 3.99
CA ARG A 83 8.51 0.67 5.39
C ARG A 83 9.23 -0.33 6.26
N GLN A 84 9.76 0.15 7.39
CA GLN A 84 10.41 -0.68 8.37
C GLN A 84 9.61 -0.74 9.66
N ILE A 85 9.53 -1.92 10.24
CA ILE A 85 8.92 -2.16 11.54
C ILE A 85 9.87 -2.95 12.43
N ASN A 86 9.83 -2.62 13.72
CA ASN A 86 10.49 -3.40 14.75
C ASN A 86 9.58 -4.53 15.21
N VAL A 87 10.10 -5.74 15.15
CA VAL A 87 9.43 -6.95 15.62
C VAL A 87 10.12 -7.39 16.91
N ASN A 88 9.37 -7.53 17.97
CA ASN A 88 9.89 -7.90 19.27
C ASN A 88 9.04 -9.03 19.86
N LEU A 89 9.56 -10.23 19.78
CA LEU A 89 8.94 -11.43 20.35
C LEU A 89 9.54 -11.69 21.72
N ALA A 90 8.77 -11.44 22.75
CA ALA A 90 9.08 -11.86 24.10
C ALA A 90 8.47 -13.24 24.38
N ASP A 91 9.03 -13.99 25.30
CA ASP A 91 8.48 -15.27 25.79
C ASP A 91 8.20 -16.35 24.72
N ALA A 92 9.01 -16.43 23.66
CA ALA A 92 8.98 -17.59 22.79
C ALA A 92 9.65 -18.79 23.48
N VAL A 93 9.13 -19.99 23.23
CA VAL A 93 9.68 -21.23 23.79
C VAL A 93 10.34 -22.03 22.68
N SER A 94 11.64 -22.32 22.83
CA SER A 94 12.38 -23.17 21.90
C SER A 94 11.94 -24.63 21.97
N ARG A 95 12.39 -25.46 21.03
CA ARG A 95 12.13 -26.91 21.04
C ARG A 95 12.55 -27.60 22.34
N GLN A 96 13.54 -27.05 23.03
CA GLN A 96 14.06 -27.56 24.29
C GLN A 96 13.27 -27.07 25.53
N GLY A 97 12.22 -26.27 25.35
CA GLY A 97 11.44 -25.69 26.44
C GLY A 97 12.06 -24.45 27.10
N ILE A 98 13.08 -23.86 26.47
CA ILE A 98 13.80 -22.70 27.00
C ILE A 98 13.15 -21.42 26.44
N LYS A 99 12.92 -20.44 27.31
CA LYS A 99 12.38 -19.14 26.93
C LYS A 99 13.43 -18.28 26.20
N VAL A 100 13.03 -17.77 25.05
CA VAL A 100 13.89 -16.95 24.19
C VAL A 100 13.15 -15.68 23.79
N ALA A 101 13.81 -14.54 23.87
CA ALA A 101 13.35 -13.29 23.33
C ALA A 101 14.12 -12.98 22.02
N VAL A 102 13.38 -12.70 20.96
CA VAL A 102 13.95 -12.37 19.63
C VAL A 102 13.55 -10.96 19.24
N GLN A 103 14.54 -10.16 18.89
CA GLN A 103 14.34 -8.81 18.35
C GLN A 103 14.83 -8.76 16.92
N GLY A 104 14.03 -8.18 16.03
CA GLY A 104 14.34 -8.04 14.62
C GLY A 104 13.72 -6.81 13.99
N VAL A 105 14.14 -6.54 12.77
CA VAL A 105 13.61 -5.48 11.92
C VAL A 105 13.16 -6.11 10.62
N ALA A 106 11.93 -5.81 10.22
CA ALA A 106 11.39 -6.20 8.93
C ALA A 106 11.20 -4.97 8.05
N THR A 107 11.57 -5.12 6.77
CA THR A 107 11.21 -4.17 5.72
C THR A 107 10.17 -4.81 4.84
N PHE A 108 9.06 -4.13 4.66
CA PHE A 108 7.96 -4.61 3.84
C PHE A 108 7.41 -3.49 2.95
N LYS A 109 6.71 -3.88 1.89
CA LYS A 109 6.01 -2.98 0.98
C LYS A 109 4.76 -3.65 0.41
N ILE A 110 3.92 -2.87 -0.25
CA ILE A 110 2.86 -3.43 -1.08
C ILE A 110 3.48 -3.93 -2.39
N GLY A 111 3.08 -5.11 -2.84
CA GLY A 111 3.52 -5.66 -4.12
C GLY A 111 3.25 -4.72 -5.28
N ALA A 112 4.14 -4.72 -6.27
CA ALA A 112 4.04 -3.83 -7.42
C ALA A 112 3.16 -4.40 -8.54
N ASP A 113 2.74 -5.63 -8.46
CA ASP A 113 1.81 -6.27 -9.38
C ASP A 113 0.37 -5.84 -9.11
N ASP A 114 -0.46 -5.89 -10.14
CA ASP A 114 -1.84 -5.40 -10.06
C ASP A 114 -2.70 -6.24 -9.10
N GLU A 115 -2.37 -7.53 -8.94
CA GLU A 115 -3.05 -8.42 -8.00
C GLU A 115 -2.75 -8.03 -6.55
N SER A 116 -1.48 -7.84 -6.21
CA SER A 116 -1.07 -7.39 -4.87
C SER A 116 -1.65 -6.03 -4.52
N ILE A 117 -1.66 -5.09 -5.48
CA ILE A 117 -2.27 -3.77 -5.26
C ILE A 117 -3.77 -3.88 -5.03
N ARG A 118 -4.46 -4.77 -5.76
CA ARG A 118 -5.90 -5.00 -5.57
C ARG A 118 -6.19 -5.58 -4.20
N ASN A 119 -5.46 -6.65 -3.81
CA ASN A 119 -5.60 -7.28 -2.50
C ASN A 119 -5.32 -6.31 -1.34
N ALA A 120 -4.28 -5.49 -1.49
CA ALA A 120 -3.95 -4.45 -0.53
C ALA A 120 -5.02 -3.34 -0.48
N ALA A 121 -5.59 -2.97 -1.62
CA ALA A 121 -6.65 -1.98 -1.70
C ALA A 121 -7.93 -2.43 -1.02
N GLU A 122 -8.35 -3.67 -1.25
CA GLU A 122 -9.55 -4.21 -0.61
C GLU A 122 -9.47 -4.20 0.91
N ARG A 123 -8.26 -4.33 1.47
CA ARG A 123 -8.05 -4.43 2.91
C ARG A 123 -7.60 -3.11 3.56
N PHE A 124 -6.84 -2.29 2.85
CA PHE A 124 -6.09 -1.18 3.45
C PHE A 124 -6.33 0.18 2.79
N LEU A 125 -7.27 0.32 1.83
CA LEU A 125 -7.46 1.57 1.09
C LEU A 125 -7.74 2.77 2.00
N ASP A 126 -8.53 2.56 3.06
CA ASP A 126 -8.90 3.58 4.04
C ASP A 126 -8.24 3.32 5.41
N ALA A 127 -7.32 2.35 5.51
CA ALA A 127 -6.63 2.02 6.75
C ALA A 127 -5.50 3.01 7.04
N GLN A 128 -5.29 3.30 8.31
CA GLN A 128 -4.13 4.06 8.76
C GLN A 128 -2.87 3.21 8.63
N GLU A 129 -1.73 3.85 8.40
CA GLU A 129 -0.45 3.15 8.21
C GLU A 129 -0.09 2.28 9.42
N GLU A 130 -0.41 2.75 10.62
CA GLU A 130 -0.17 2.04 11.89
C GLU A 130 -0.97 0.74 11.99
N GLN A 131 -2.15 0.68 11.37
CA GLN A 131 -2.95 -0.55 11.33
C GLN A 131 -2.30 -1.61 10.44
N VAL A 132 -1.76 -1.18 9.28
CA VAL A 132 -1.01 -2.07 8.40
C VAL A 132 0.25 -2.58 9.07
N ASP A 133 1.00 -1.69 9.74
CA ASP A 133 2.21 -2.04 10.50
C ASP A 133 1.91 -3.05 11.60
N SER A 134 0.80 -2.87 12.32
CA SER A 134 0.36 -3.80 13.37
C SER A 134 0.04 -5.20 12.81
N ILE A 135 -0.62 -5.28 11.65
CA ILE A 135 -0.93 -6.57 11.01
C ILE A 135 0.36 -7.28 10.60
N VAL A 136 1.29 -6.59 9.94
CA VAL A 136 2.57 -7.18 9.53
C VAL A 136 3.37 -7.64 10.75
N LYS A 137 3.40 -6.83 11.80
CA LYS A 137 4.05 -7.17 13.07
C LYS A 137 3.48 -8.45 13.68
N ASN A 138 2.16 -8.55 13.77
CA ASN A 138 1.48 -9.71 14.35
C ASN A 138 1.75 -11.00 13.55
N VAL A 139 1.74 -10.92 12.21
CA VAL A 139 2.08 -12.06 11.34
C VAL A 139 3.52 -12.49 11.56
N LEU A 140 4.46 -11.54 11.60
CA LEU A 140 5.87 -11.84 11.83
C LEU A 140 6.12 -12.42 13.22
N GLU A 141 5.49 -11.88 14.26
CA GLU A 141 5.59 -12.44 15.61
C GLU A 141 5.03 -13.87 15.69
N GLY A 142 3.94 -14.14 14.98
CA GLY A 142 3.38 -15.49 14.86
C GLY A 142 4.32 -16.46 14.15
N SER A 143 4.89 -16.04 13.00
CA SER A 143 5.87 -16.83 12.24
C SER A 143 7.14 -17.07 13.05
N LEU A 144 7.66 -16.05 13.73
CA LEU A 144 8.81 -16.17 14.65
C LEU A 144 8.53 -17.19 15.75
N ARG A 145 7.39 -17.09 16.41
CA ARG A 145 7.02 -18.02 17.49
C ARG A 145 6.95 -19.45 17.00
N SER A 146 6.37 -19.67 15.82
CA SER A 146 6.28 -20.99 15.19
C SER A 146 7.66 -21.57 14.89
N ILE A 147 8.53 -20.79 14.26
CA ILE A 147 9.87 -21.26 13.86
C ILE A 147 10.76 -21.48 15.09
N VAL A 148 10.75 -20.55 16.07
CA VAL A 148 11.51 -20.72 17.33
C VAL A 148 11.12 -22.02 18.04
N GLY A 149 9.83 -22.39 18.04
CA GLY A 149 9.34 -23.63 18.62
C GLY A 149 9.87 -24.90 17.94
N THR A 150 10.39 -24.81 16.73
CA THR A 150 10.95 -25.95 15.99
C THR A 150 12.47 -26.07 16.11
N LEU A 151 13.16 -25.06 16.60
CA LEU A 151 14.63 -24.96 16.63
C LEU A 151 15.17 -25.06 18.08
N THR A 152 16.41 -25.53 18.20
CA THR A 152 17.17 -25.45 19.44
C THR A 152 17.86 -24.10 19.58
N ILE A 153 18.33 -23.76 20.79
CA ILE A 153 19.04 -22.50 21.03
C ILE A 153 20.34 -22.47 20.23
N GLU A 154 21.04 -23.59 20.15
CA GLU A 154 22.27 -23.69 19.37
C GLU A 154 22.01 -23.43 17.89
N GLU A 155 20.93 -24.01 17.30
CA GLU A 155 20.55 -23.77 15.90
C GLU A 155 20.17 -22.31 15.66
N LEU A 156 19.47 -21.66 16.60
CA LEU A 156 19.11 -20.24 16.51
C LEU A 156 20.34 -19.32 16.49
N ASN A 157 21.42 -19.68 17.20
CA ASN A 157 22.65 -18.89 17.29
C ASN A 157 23.61 -19.17 16.14
N LEU A 158 23.80 -20.45 15.79
CA LEU A 158 24.80 -20.87 14.81
C LEU A 158 24.39 -20.55 13.37
N ASP A 159 23.12 -20.63 13.05
CA ASP A 159 22.62 -20.46 11.68
C ASP A 159 21.51 -19.38 11.58
N ARG A 160 21.89 -18.15 11.95
CA ARG A 160 20.98 -17.02 11.93
C ARG A 160 20.38 -16.73 10.54
N GLN A 161 21.14 -16.98 9.47
CA GLN A 161 20.65 -16.75 8.10
C GLN A 161 19.52 -17.71 7.76
N LYS A 162 19.70 -18.97 8.08
CA LYS A 162 18.66 -20.00 7.87
C LYS A 162 17.41 -19.72 8.68
N PHE A 163 17.58 -19.28 9.92
CA PHE A 163 16.47 -18.86 10.76
C PHE A 163 15.73 -17.65 10.17
N GLN A 164 16.44 -16.60 9.75
CA GLN A 164 15.84 -15.44 9.08
C GLN A 164 15.05 -15.83 7.83
N GLN A 165 15.64 -16.71 6.99
CA GLN A 165 14.99 -17.19 5.78
C GLN A 165 13.71 -17.97 6.10
N ALA A 166 13.77 -18.88 7.08
CA ALA A 166 12.62 -19.68 7.48
C ALA A 166 11.45 -18.81 7.97
N VAL A 167 11.75 -17.76 8.74
CA VAL A 167 10.74 -16.79 9.21
C VAL A 167 10.15 -15.99 8.05
N GLN A 168 11.00 -15.53 7.13
CA GLN A 168 10.57 -14.78 5.95
C GLN A 168 9.68 -15.64 5.04
N ASP A 169 10.05 -16.88 4.81
CA ASP A 169 9.26 -17.81 3.98
C ASP A 169 7.93 -18.17 4.62
N ALA A 170 7.90 -18.36 5.95
CA ALA A 170 6.67 -18.62 6.68
C ALA A 170 5.70 -17.42 6.63
N ALA A 171 6.20 -16.20 6.84
CA ALA A 171 5.37 -15.00 6.82
C ALA A 171 4.94 -14.59 5.39
N LYS A 172 5.71 -14.95 4.36
CA LYS A 172 5.46 -14.57 2.97
C LYS A 172 4.08 -15.03 2.48
N GLY A 173 3.69 -16.25 2.80
CA GLY A 173 2.39 -16.81 2.39
C GLY A 173 1.22 -16.00 2.94
N ASP A 174 1.24 -15.71 4.23
CA ASP A 174 0.16 -15.00 4.93
C ASP A 174 0.06 -13.53 4.47
N LEU A 175 1.19 -12.87 4.27
CA LEU A 175 1.23 -11.47 3.85
C LEU A 175 0.89 -11.31 2.37
N ALA A 176 1.26 -12.25 1.50
CA ALA A 176 0.95 -12.21 0.06
C ALA A 176 -0.56 -12.18 -0.20
N THR A 177 -1.37 -12.89 0.59
CA THR A 177 -2.85 -12.86 0.49
C THR A 177 -3.43 -11.47 0.74
N SER A 178 -2.69 -10.61 1.43
CA SER A 178 -3.03 -9.21 1.72
C SER A 178 -2.33 -8.21 0.78
N GLY A 179 -1.62 -8.70 -0.25
CA GLY A 179 -0.88 -7.87 -1.18
C GLY A 179 0.40 -7.26 -0.60
N LEU A 180 0.88 -7.78 0.54
CA LEU A 180 2.09 -7.30 1.21
C LEU A 180 3.27 -8.23 0.92
N LEU A 181 4.44 -7.65 0.67
CA LEU A 181 5.69 -8.36 0.42
C LEU A 181 6.73 -7.97 1.46
N ILE A 182 7.44 -8.98 1.98
CA ILE A 182 8.61 -8.75 2.83
C ILE A 182 9.84 -8.66 1.93
N ASP A 183 10.51 -7.51 1.95
CA ASP A 183 11.77 -7.31 1.25
C ASP A 183 12.94 -7.91 2.04
N SER A 184 12.95 -7.71 3.35
CA SER A 184 13.98 -8.26 4.24
C SER A 184 13.45 -8.42 5.66
N PHE A 185 13.99 -9.41 6.35
CA PHE A 185 13.85 -9.58 7.78
C PHE A 185 15.24 -9.81 8.38
N THR A 186 15.63 -9.03 9.37
CA THR A 186 16.95 -9.10 10.00
C THR A 186 16.82 -9.25 11.50
N ILE A 187 17.43 -10.28 12.06
CA ILE A 187 17.49 -10.50 13.50
C ILE A 187 18.59 -9.61 14.09
N GLN A 188 18.21 -8.77 15.04
CA GLN A 188 19.13 -7.89 15.75
C GLN A 188 19.71 -8.55 17.00
N ALA A 189 18.86 -9.17 17.79
CA ALA A 189 19.26 -9.82 19.03
C ALA A 189 18.42 -11.06 19.30
N ILE A 190 19.07 -12.08 19.85
CA ILE A 190 18.44 -13.25 20.45
C ILE A 190 18.94 -13.25 21.89
N ARG A 191 18.02 -13.30 22.85
CA ARG A 191 18.35 -13.33 24.29
C ARG A 191 17.68 -14.55 24.91
N ASP A 192 18.44 -15.27 25.68
CA ASP A 192 17.94 -16.32 26.54
C ASP A 192 17.64 -15.72 27.92
N GLU A 193 16.40 -15.82 28.38
CA GLU A 193 16.00 -15.33 29.70
C GLU A 193 16.35 -16.32 30.81
N SER A 194 16.73 -17.54 30.49
CA SER A 194 17.08 -18.60 31.45
C SER A 194 18.56 -18.63 31.82
N GLY A 195 19.41 -17.82 31.14
CA GLY A 195 20.85 -17.76 31.40
C GLY A 195 21.62 -18.99 30.95
N TYR A 196 21.10 -19.72 29.95
CA TYR A 196 21.73 -20.92 29.38
C TYR A 196 22.86 -20.56 28.39
N MET A 197 22.85 -19.32 27.84
CA MET A 197 23.89 -18.79 26.96
C MET A 197 24.96 -18.02 27.69
#